data_bc4cd1ccff69d0db60f8c81b486f4d24
#
_entry.id   bc4cd1ccff69d0db60f8c81b486f4d24
#
_cell.length_a   1.000
_cell.length_b   1.000
_cell.length_c   1.000
_cell.angle_alpha   90.00
_cell.angle_beta   90.00
_cell.angle_gamma   90.00
#
_symmetry.space_group_name_H-M   'P 1'
#
loop_
_entity.id
_entity.type
_entity.pdbx_description
1 polymer ?
#
loop_
_entity_poly.entity_id
_entity_poly.type
_entity_poly.pdbx_seq_one_letter_code
_entity_poly.pdbx_strand_id
1 'polypeptide(L)'
;MSIDRTISSEYMHWAKTRSHARFDLAVSGMPNAPLAALGASIDDLEITGADAYGYPPLREAIAARYGVAPENVVAAAGTSMANHLAMAALLEAGDEVIVERPVYEPIVATARYLGANGRFFERRF
;
A
#
# COMPACT_ATOMS: atom_id res chain seq x y z
N MET A 1 -0.26 26.04 -14.27
CA MET A 1 0.79 25.69 -13.31
C MET A 1 1.15 24.22 -13.53
N SER A 2 2.40 23.92 -13.89
CA SER A 2 2.82 22.51 -14.04
C SER A 2 2.95 21.91 -12.66
N ILE A 3 2.22 20.83 -12.38
CA ILE A 3 2.41 20.05 -11.15
C ILE A 3 3.69 19.24 -11.33
N ASP A 4 4.69 19.50 -10.51
CA ASP A 4 5.93 18.70 -10.46
C ASP A 4 5.58 17.35 -9.82
N ARG A 5 5.28 16.37 -10.66
CA ARG A 5 4.91 15.02 -10.21
C ARG A 5 6.17 14.21 -9.94
N THR A 6 6.27 13.67 -8.74
CA THR A 6 7.31 12.70 -8.40
C THR A 6 7.07 11.42 -9.19
N ILE A 7 8.01 11.05 -10.06
CA ILE A 7 7.94 9.86 -10.92
C ILE A 7 8.82 8.71 -10.41
N SER A 8 9.58 8.93 -9.34
CA SER A 8 10.47 7.92 -8.74
C SER A 8 10.48 8.03 -7.23
N SER A 9 10.80 6.92 -6.57
CA SER A 9 11.07 6.83 -5.14
C SER A 9 12.48 6.27 -4.97
N GLU A 10 13.38 7.07 -4.41
CA GLU A 10 14.77 6.66 -4.16
C GLU A 10 14.84 5.49 -3.19
N TYR A 11 14.02 5.52 -2.14
CA TYR A 11 13.92 4.42 -1.19
C TYR A 11 13.48 3.13 -1.87
N MET A 12 12.43 3.15 -2.68
CA MET A 12 11.94 1.95 -3.36
C MET A 12 12.95 1.42 -4.38
N HIS A 13 13.64 2.32 -5.07
CA HIS A 13 14.72 1.93 -5.96
C HIS A 13 15.85 1.23 -5.20
N TRP A 14 16.32 1.82 -4.10
CA TRP A 14 17.32 1.21 -3.23
C TRP A 14 16.87 -0.14 -2.68
N ALA A 15 15.67 -0.22 -2.11
CA ALA A 15 15.12 -1.44 -1.52
C ALA A 15 15.03 -2.59 -2.53
N LYS A 16 14.73 -2.29 -3.80
CA LYS A 16 14.63 -3.30 -4.86
C LYS A 16 15.96 -3.69 -5.49
N THR A 17 16.97 -2.83 -5.42
CA THR A 17 18.22 -3.03 -6.18
C THR A 17 19.45 -3.22 -5.30
N ARG A 18 19.42 -2.84 -4.04
CA ARG A 18 20.57 -2.78 -3.15
C ARG A 18 20.43 -3.56 -1.84
N SER A 19 19.23 -4.04 -1.49
CA SER A 19 18.99 -4.78 -0.26
C SER A 19 19.27 -6.29 -0.44
N HIS A 20 20.55 -6.66 -0.53
CA HIS A 20 20.99 -8.05 -0.72
C HIS A 20 22.07 -8.45 0.29
N ALA A 21 21.93 -7.99 1.54
CA ALA A 21 22.85 -8.39 2.59
C ALA A 21 22.58 -9.82 3.04
N ARG A 22 23.65 -10.53 3.50
CA ARG A 22 23.50 -11.87 4.10
C ARG A 22 22.53 -11.88 5.28
N PHE A 23 22.50 -10.81 6.06
CA PHE A 23 21.55 -10.55 7.13
C PHE A 23 20.87 -9.22 6.83
N ASP A 24 19.76 -9.27 6.13
CA ASP A 24 19.01 -8.09 5.72
C ASP A 24 18.00 -7.71 6.81
N LEU A 25 18.29 -6.61 7.53
CA LEU A 25 17.42 -6.04 8.55
C LEU A 25 16.59 -4.87 8.03
N ALA A 26 16.69 -4.56 6.73
CA ALA A 26 16.01 -3.43 6.11
C ALA A 26 14.73 -3.81 5.36
N VAL A 27 14.37 -5.09 5.32
CA VAL A 27 13.14 -5.58 4.68
C VAL A 27 12.07 -5.90 5.72
N SER A 28 10.86 -5.45 5.44
CA SER A 28 9.65 -5.77 6.22
C SER A 28 8.78 -6.85 5.55
N GLY A 29 9.26 -7.46 4.48
CA GLY A 29 8.54 -8.48 3.72
C GLY A 29 8.47 -9.82 4.44
N MET A 30 7.42 -10.58 4.15
CA MET A 30 7.33 -11.98 4.57
C MET A 30 8.34 -12.84 3.80
N PRO A 31 8.92 -13.89 4.40
CA PRO A 31 9.70 -14.87 3.66
C PRO A 31 8.87 -15.52 2.54
N ASN A 32 9.55 -15.94 1.48
CA ASN A 32 8.89 -16.72 0.43
C ASN A 32 8.31 -18.02 1.01
N ALA A 33 7.05 -18.26 0.73
CA ALA A 33 6.36 -19.49 1.12
C ALA A 33 5.90 -20.24 -0.14
N PRO A 34 6.06 -21.58 -0.21
CA PRO A 34 5.49 -22.36 -1.29
C PRO A 34 3.96 -22.38 -1.17
N LEU A 35 3.24 -22.49 -2.29
CA LEU A 35 1.77 -22.55 -2.32
C LEU A 35 1.21 -23.66 -1.41
N ALA A 36 1.87 -24.80 -1.36
CA ALA A 36 1.50 -25.91 -0.50
C ALA A 36 1.49 -25.57 1.01
N ALA A 37 2.30 -24.60 1.45
CA ALA A 37 2.30 -24.15 2.85
C ALA A 37 1.02 -23.39 3.24
N LEU A 38 0.25 -22.93 2.26
CA LEU A 38 -1.04 -22.28 2.47
C LEU A 38 -2.22 -23.27 2.44
N GLY A 39 -1.96 -24.56 2.18
CA GLY A 39 -3.01 -25.56 1.98
C GLY A 39 -3.84 -25.36 0.70
N ALA A 40 -3.31 -24.57 -0.24
CA ALA A 40 -3.93 -24.27 -1.51
C ALA A 40 -3.25 -25.01 -2.66
N SER A 41 -3.98 -25.29 -3.73
CA SER A 41 -3.48 -25.89 -4.96
C SER A 41 -3.69 -24.97 -6.16
N ILE A 42 -3.08 -25.31 -7.29
CA ILE A 42 -3.32 -24.58 -8.54
C ILE A 42 -4.77 -24.75 -9.03
N ASP A 43 -5.43 -25.82 -8.64
CA ASP A 43 -6.81 -26.12 -9.02
C ASP A 43 -7.83 -25.22 -8.29
N ASP A 44 -7.39 -24.52 -7.22
CA ASP A 44 -8.20 -23.54 -6.50
C ASP A 44 -8.18 -22.16 -7.17
N LEU A 45 -7.39 -21.96 -8.24
CA LEU A 45 -7.24 -20.68 -8.91
C LEU A 45 -8.28 -20.49 -10.00
N GLU A 46 -9.04 -19.42 -9.89
CA GLU A 46 -9.92 -18.93 -10.95
C GLU A 46 -9.27 -17.73 -11.66
N ILE A 47 -9.24 -17.75 -13.00
CA ILE A 47 -8.67 -16.65 -13.81
C ILE A 47 -9.65 -15.49 -13.93
N THR A 48 -10.95 -15.79 -13.92
CA THR A 48 -12.02 -14.81 -14.00
C THR A 48 -13.12 -15.15 -13.01
N GLY A 49 -13.49 -14.19 -12.18
CA GLY A 49 -14.60 -14.33 -11.23
C GLY A 49 -15.61 -13.19 -11.38
N ALA A 50 -16.78 -13.30 -10.77
CA ALA A 50 -17.81 -12.28 -10.75
C ALA A 50 -17.55 -11.17 -9.70
N ASP A 51 -16.29 -10.79 -9.52
CA ASP A 51 -15.82 -9.99 -8.38
C ASP A 51 -15.69 -8.50 -8.73
N ALA A 52 -16.78 -7.86 -9.13
CA ALA A 52 -16.80 -6.47 -9.59
C ALA A 52 -16.16 -5.46 -8.62
N TYR A 53 -16.20 -5.76 -7.31
CA TYR A 53 -15.64 -4.90 -6.25
C TYR A 53 -14.65 -5.63 -5.34
N GLY A 54 -14.00 -6.68 -5.84
CA GLY A 54 -13.08 -7.54 -5.12
C GLY A 54 -13.75 -8.81 -4.57
N TYR A 55 -12.93 -9.81 -4.26
CA TYR A 55 -13.37 -11.16 -3.88
C TYR A 55 -14.22 -11.13 -2.61
N PRO A 56 -15.53 -11.50 -2.68
CA PRO A 56 -16.46 -11.35 -1.56
C PRO A 56 -16.01 -12.04 -0.28
N PRO A 57 -15.56 -13.33 -0.30
CA PRO A 57 -15.15 -14.00 0.93
C PRO A 57 -13.98 -13.30 1.65
N LEU A 58 -13.04 -12.70 0.91
CA LEU A 58 -11.94 -11.93 1.50
C LEU A 58 -12.46 -10.66 2.18
N ARG A 59 -13.36 -9.93 1.52
CA ARG A 59 -13.96 -8.72 2.07
C ARG A 59 -14.76 -9.02 3.34
N GLU A 60 -15.54 -10.09 3.34
CA GLU A 60 -16.32 -10.56 4.50
C GLU A 60 -15.40 -10.96 5.66
N ALA A 61 -14.32 -11.69 5.40
CA ALA A 61 -13.37 -12.09 6.42
C ALA A 61 -12.64 -10.87 7.04
N ILE A 62 -12.26 -9.89 6.22
CA ILE A 62 -11.66 -8.63 6.70
C ILE A 62 -12.70 -7.84 7.52
N ALA A 63 -13.91 -7.67 7.01
CA ALA A 63 -14.98 -6.96 7.67
C ALA A 63 -15.29 -7.55 9.06
N ALA A 64 -15.42 -8.87 9.15
CA ALA A 64 -15.62 -9.58 10.41
C ALA A 64 -14.47 -9.35 11.40
N ARG A 65 -13.22 -9.38 10.92
CA ARG A 65 -12.03 -9.14 11.76
C ARG A 65 -11.99 -7.74 12.37
N TYR A 66 -12.45 -6.74 11.61
CA TYR A 66 -12.38 -5.32 12.02
C TYR A 66 -13.71 -4.77 12.54
N GLY A 67 -14.78 -5.56 12.57
CA GLY A 67 -16.10 -5.15 13.07
C GLY A 67 -16.76 -4.08 12.20
N VAL A 68 -16.56 -4.14 10.88
CA VAL A 68 -17.16 -3.22 9.91
C VAL A 68 -18.03 -3.98 8.91
N ALA A 69 -18.86 -3.27 8.14
CA ALA A 69 -19.62 -3.89 7.06
C ALA A 69 -18.71 -4.20 5.84
N PRO A 70 -18.97 -5.27 5.07
CA PRO A 70 -18.14 -5.63 3.90
C PRO A 70 -18.05 -4.52 2.85
N GLU A 71 -19.05 -3.64 2.76
CA GLU A 71 -19.06 -2.48 1.86
C GLU A 71 -18.01 -1.43 2.23
N ASN A 72 -17.53 -1.44 3.48
CA ASN A 72 -16.47 -0.55 3.95
C ASN A 72 -15.06 -1.12 3.72
N VAL A 73 -14.96 -2.27 3.04
CA VAL A 73 -13.68 -2.91 2.73
C VAL A 73 -13.37 -2.76 1.24
N VAL A 74 -12.26 -2.10 0.97
CA VAL A 74 -11.70 -1.97 -0.39
C VAL A 74 -10.42 -2.78 -0.48
N ALA A 75 -10.38 -3.77 -1.37
CA ALA A 75 -9.19 -4.55 -1.63
C ALA A 75 -8.29 -3.85 -2.65
N ALA A 76 -6.98 -3.98 -2.46
CA ALA A 76 -5.97 -3.42 -3.35
C ALA A 76 -4.75 -4.34 -3.48
N ALA A 77 -4.03 -4.21 -4.59
CA ALA A 77 -2.80 -4.98 -4.84
C ALA A 77 -1.62 -4.40 -4.02
N GLY A 78 -1.55 -4.78 -2.76
CA GLY A 78 -0.52 -4.37 -1.81
C GLY A 78 -0.81 -3.01 -1.14
N THR A 79 -0.10 -2.78 -0.03
CA THR A 79 -0.27 -1.59 0.82
C THR A 79 -0.03 -0.27 0.07
N SER A 80 0.92 -0.24 -0.86
CA SER A 80 1.21 0.97 -1.63
C SER A 80 0.03 1.39 -2.51
N MET A 81 -0.66 0.43 -3.15
CA MET A 81 -1.87 0.72 -3.92
C MET A 81 -3.02 1.14 -2.99
N ALA A 82 -3.19 0.48 -1.84
CA ALA A 82 -4.21 0.87 -0.86
C ALA A 82 -4.02 2.32 -0.37
N ASN A 83 -2.78 2.70 -0.04
CA ASN A 83 -2.44 4.07 0.34
C ASN A 83 -2.73 5.06 -0.79
N HIS A 84 -2.37 4.71 -2.02
CA HIS A 84 -2.65 5.57 -3.18
C HIS A 84 -4.16 5.77 -3.38
N LEU A 85 -4.95 4.71 -3.33
CA LEU A 85 -6.41 4.79 -3.47
C LEU A 85 -7.06 5.62 -2.36
N ALA A 86 -6.63 5.42 -1.11
CA ALA A 86 -7.14 6.20 0.01
C ALA A 86 -6.82 7.69 -0.14
N MET A 87 -5.59 8.02 -0.51
CA MET A 87 -5.19 9.41 -0.73
C MET A 87 -5.90 10.03 -1.95
N ALA A 88 -6.01 9.30 -3.06
CA ALA A 88 -6.68 9.78 -4.26
C ALA A 88 -8.18 10.03 -4.05
N ALA A 89 -8.81 9.31 -3.13
CA ALA A 89 -10.21 9.51 -2.77
C ALA A 89 -10.44 10.73 -1.85
N LEU A 90 -9.40 11.19 -1.15
CA LEU A 90 -9.52 12.22 -0.10
C LEU A 90 -8.84 13.54 -0.46
N LEU A 91 -7.85 13.54 -1.37
CA LEU A 91 -6.99 14.68 -1.62
C LEU A 91 -7.27 15.29 -3.00
N GLU A 92 -7.32 16.61 -3.00
CA GLU A 92 -7.29 17.43 -4.20
C GLU A 92 -5.94 18.16 -4.32
N ALA A 93 -5.62 18.61 -5.53
CA ALA A 93 -4.39 19.38 -5.75
C ALA A 93 -4.43 20.71 -4.97
N GLY A 94 -3.41 20.95 -4.17
CA GLY A 94 -3.30 22.11 -3.29
C GLY A 94 -3.64 21.83 -1.82
N ASP A 95 -4.25 20.68 -1.51
CA ASP A 95 -4.55 20.29 -0.14
C ASP A 95 -3.29 20.17 0.73
N GLU A 96 -3.46 20.32 2.03
CA GLU A 96 -2.40 20.11 3.02
C GLU A 96 -2.58 18.77 3.73
N VAL A 97 -1.48 17.99 3.79
CA VAL A 97 -1.42 16.70 4.47
C VAL A 97 -0.42 16.77 5.61
N ILE A 98 -0.85 16.42 6.82
CA ILE A 98 0.03 16.32 7.97
C ILE A 98 0.73 14.97 7.95
N VAL A 99 2.06 14.97 7.96
CA VAL A 99 2.90 13.79 7.85
C VAL A 99 3.90 13.74 9.01
N GLU A 100 3.94 12.60 9.67
CA GLU A 100 4.94 12.32 10.71
C GLU A 100 6.33 12.09 10.12
N ARG A 101 7.40 12.50 10.82
CA ARG A 101 8.79 12.13 10.53
C ARG A 101 9.42 11.39 11.71
N PRO A 102 10.21 10.31 11.48
CA PRO A 102 10.47 9.66 10.20
C PRO A 102 9.25 8.94 9.63
N VAL A 103 9.17 8.81 8.30
CA VAL A 103 8.04 8.20 7.58
C VAL A 103 8.52 7.35 6.42
N TYR A 104 7.70 6.39 6.03
CA TYR A 104 7.88 5.62 4.80
C TYR A 104 7.73 6.54 3.59
N GLU A 105 8.82 6.74 2.84
CA GLU A 105 8.94 7.73 1.76
C GLU A 105 7.82 7.68 0.72
N PRO A 106 7.33 6.50 0.27
CA PRO A 106 6.22 6.42 -0.70
C PRO A 106 4.92 7.12 -0.27
N ILE A 107 4.68 7.29 1.04
CA ILE A 107 3.50 8.04 1.52
C ILE A 107 3.62 9.51 1.11
N VAL A 108 4.78 10.12 1.34
CA VAL A 108 5.04 11.51 0.95
C VAL A 108 5.06 11.68 -0.56
N ALA A 109 5.68 10.73 -1.26
CA ALA A 109 5.74 10.73 -2.73
C ALA A 109 4.34 10.65 -3.34
N THR A 110 3.46 9.81 -2.80
CA THR A 110 2.06 9.69 -3.26
C THR A 110 1.28 10.99 -3.04
N ALA A 111 1.35 11.59 -1.85
CA ALA A 111 0.68 12.86 -1.57
C ALA A 111 1.15 13.96 -2.54
N ARG A 112 2.47 14.06 -2.77
CA ARG A 112 3.05 15.01 -3.73
C ARG A 112 2.62 14.72 -5.17
N TYR A 113 2.58 13.45 -5.57
CA TYR A 113 2.12 13.04 -6.89
C TYR A 113 0.67 13.48 -7.15
N LEU A 114 -0.19 13.43 -6.14
CA LEU A 114 -1.57 13.89 -6.19
C LEU A 114 -1.69 15.44 -6.13
N GLY A 115 -0.58 16.15 -5.94
CA GLY A 115 -0.54 17.61 -5.90
C GLY A 115 -0.78 18.20 -4.52
N ALA A 116 -0.77 17.39 -3.47
CA ALA A 116 -0.91 17.86 -2.09
C ALA A 116 0.41 18.35 -1.49
N ASN A 117 0.31 19.22 -0.49
CA ASN A 117 1.43 19.83 0.22
C ASN A 117 1.64 19.14 1.58
N GLY A 118 2.80 18.54 1.79
CA GLY A 118 3.15 17.90 3.06
C GLY A 118 3.54 18.91 4.13
N ARG A 119 2.86 18.88 5.27
CA ARG A 119 3.25 19.55 6.53
C ARG A 119 3.80 18.49 7.47
N PHE A 120 5.00 18.68 8.00
CA PHE A 120 5.70 17.65 8.75
C PHE A 120 5.73 17.98 10.25
N PHE A 121 5.59 16.93 11.05
CA PHE A 121 5.90 16.99 12.48
C PHE A 121 6.86 15.86 12.86
N GLU A 122 7.71 16.12 13.85
CA GLU A 122 8.72 15.15 14.29
C GLU A 122 8.17 14.27 15.40
N ARG A 123 8.25 12.94 15.22
CA ARG A 123 8.06 12.01 16.33
C ARG A 123 9.32 12.01 17.19
N ARG A 124 9.16 12.25 18.48
CA ARG A 124 10.23 12.09 19.49
C ARG A 124 10.01 10.75 20.18
N PHE A 125 11.06 9.96 20.26
CA PHE A 125 11.10 8.68 20.97
C PHE A 125 11.67 8.87 22.36
#